data_d2c1860383df895abfea34aa41509259
#
_entry.id   d2c1860383df895abfea34aa41509259
#
_cell.length_a   1.000
_cell.length_b   1.000
_cell.length_c   1.000
_cell.angle_alpha   90.00
_cell.angle_beta   90.00
_cell.angle_gamma   90.00
#
_symmetry.space_group_name_H-M   'P 1'
#
loop_
_entity.id
_entity.type
_entity.pdbx_description
1 polymer ?
#
loop_
_entity_poly.entity_id
_entity_poly.type
_entity_poly.pdbx_seq_one_letter_code
_entity_poly.pdbx_strand_id
1 'polypeptide(L)'
;MSIFGLRGRRLAAIPLLAAAGTLTLTAAATTTAAATATSPARANSGEALSSITQQVDAGTLLRTHGVRSVCAHCDAEVVTTAKGSSTPLSSAQPAGYGPASLAAAYHLPSAASTSTATIAIIDAGVDGTLPSDLAKYRAQYGLPACTVASGCLRLEDYTGGKQPAPQHGGQGAYLEEQIAVETSLDLDMASAACSTCRLLEISVPWQDGEDDNDVSTGDFAQAVNTAVAAHASVVSISYGYTTDVTNTSGSDLTAFRHKGVAITVSTGDSGFNGGIHQSWPSDLPTVVAVGGVTMPTTKGAKTTAWFEGGSGCETDFRAATGQPAAVTAACGGHRAAADVSADADPNTGVAVYDTYAPSSKQPVDWTIVGGTSASAPYIGGLFARAGHLASVEGPNTLYAAPVADFTDVTSGNNEAFLNCAAYPGISKKLCNAGPGWDGPTGIGIPNGLGAF
;
A
#
# COMPACT_ATOMS: atom_id res chain seq x y z
N MET A 1 -13.86 -45.54 -50.22
CA MET A 1 -13.85 -47.03 -50.03
C MET A 1 -13.88 -47.17 -48.52
N SER A 2 -15.07 -47.35 -47.98
CA SER A 2 -15.67 -48.61 -47.54
C SER A 2 -14.96 -49.26 -46.40
N ILE A 3 -15.54 -49.71 -45.28
CA ILE A 3 -16.94 -50.01 -44.85
C ILE A 3 -16.84 -50.47 -43.36
N PHE A 4 -17.81 -50.12 -42.56
CA PHE A 4 -18.52 -50.86 -41.49
C PHE A 4 -17.79 -51.68 -40.41
N GLY A 5 -18.32 -51.58 -39.17
CA GLY A 5 -18.34 -52.62 -38.16
C GLY A 5 -18.96 -52.22 -36.83
N LEU A 6 -20.30 -52.21 -36.76
CA LEU A 6 -21.10 -52.20 -35.52
C LEU A 6 -21.12 -53.59 -34.85
N ARG A 7 -21.24 -53.63 -33.53
CA ARG A 7 -21.99 -54.56 -32.63
C ARG A 7 -21.33 -54.58 -31.26
N GLY A 8 -21.99 -54.53 -30.14
CA GLY A 8 -23.37 -54.71 -29.73
C GLY A 8 -23.44 -55.15 -28.28
N ARG A 9 -24.31 -54.54 -27.56
CA ARG A 9 -25.06 -54.94 -26.35
C ARG A 9 -24.53 -56.06 -25.44
N ARG A 10 -24.50 -55.85 -24.10
CA ARG A 10 -25.40 -56.58 -23.18
C ARG A 10 -25.48 -55.84 -21.82
N LEU A 11 -26.75 -55.62 -21.42
CA LEU A 11 -27.26 -55.34 -20.09
C LEU A 11 -27.19 -56.62 -19.21
N ALA A 12 -26.91 -56.45 -17.94
CA ALA A 12 -27.33 -57.44 -16.92
C ALA A 12 -27.72 -56.70 -15.64
N ALA A 13 -28.87 -57.11 -15.12
CA ALA A 13 -29.59 -56.51 -14.01
C ALA A 13 -29.29 -57.19 -12.67
N ILE A 14 -29.37 -56.40 -11.66
CA ILE A 14 -29.79 -56.49 -10.23
C ILE A 14 -30.04 -57.89 -9.64
N PRO A 15 -29.72 -58.13 -8.33
CA PRO A 15 -30.83 -58.09 -7.38
C PRO A 15 -30.57 -57.32 -6.05
N LEU A 16 -31.69 -56.74 -5.54
CA LEU A 16 -31.93 -56.30 -4.19
C LEU A 16 -31.81 -57.44 -3.19
N LEU A 17 -31.20 -57.17 -2.03
CA LEU A 17 -31.45 -57.90 -0.77
C LEU A 17 -31.79 -56.90 0.33
N ALA A 18 -33.00 -57.00 0.84
CA ALA A 18 -33.49 -56.32 2.01
C ALA A 18 -33.05 -57.12 3.25
N ALA A 19 -32.49 -56.42 4.26
CA ALA A 19 -32.35 -56.97 5.60
C ALA A 19 -32.93 -55.96 6.59
N ALA A 20 -33.98 -56.37 7.28
CA ALA A 20 -34.61 -55.67 8.39
C ALA A 20 -33.74 -55.79 9.65
N GLY A 21 -33.44 -54.69 10.27
CA GLY A 21 -32.77 -54.63 11.58
C GLY A 21 -33.52 -53.68 12.51
N THR A 22 -33.97 -54.22 13.61
CA THR A 22 -34.77 -53.61 14.65
C THR A 22 -34.14 -52.40 15.31
N LEU A 23 -34.89 -51.29 15.39
CA LEU A 23 -34.55 -50.08 16.14
C LEU A 23 -34.78 -50.33 17.64
N THR A 24 -33.74 -50.20 18.45
CA THR A 24 -33.87 -49.94 19.88
C THR A 24 -33.64 -48.45 20.14
N LEU A 25 -34.71 -47.77 20.58
CA LEU A 25 -34.64 -46.38 21.07
C LEU A 25 -33.96 -46.37 22.43
N THR A 26 -32.78 -45.76 22.54
CA THR A 26 -32.26 -45.26 23.79
C THR A 26 -32.42 -43.72 23.82
N ALA A 27 -33.26 -43.26 24.74
CA ALA A 27 -33.43 -41.84 25.01
C ALA A 27 -32.16 -41.27 25.67
N ALA A 28 -31.42 -40.43 24.95
CA ALA A 28 -30.37 -39.63 25.55
C ALA A 28 -30.96 -38.26 25.89
N ALA A 29 -30.93 -37.91 27.15
CA ALA A 29 -31.31 -36.62 27.66
C ALA A 29 -30.32 -35.57 27.16
N THR A 30 -30.77 -34.65 26.30
CA THR A 30 -30.01 -33.47 25.88
C THR A 30 -30.13 -32.41 26.97
N THR A 31 -29.07 -32.20 27.73
CA THR A 31 -28.91 -30.99 28.53
C THR A 31 -28.56 -29.84 27.59
N THR A 32 -29.51 -28.94 27.39
CA THR A 32 -29.27 -27.63 26.72
C THR A 32 -28.41 -26.79 27.65
N ALA A 33 -27.13 -26.69 27.34
CA ALA A 33 -26.30 -25.65 27.88
C ALA A 33 -26.68 -24.31 27.19
N ALA A 34 -27.27 -23.40 27.97
CA ALA A 34 -27.50 -22.05 27.53
C ALA A 34 -26.15 -21.38 27.31
N ALA A 35 -25.80 -21.15 26.03
CA ALA A 35 -24.68 -20.29 25.69
C ALA A 35 -25.09 -18.86 26.06
N THR A 36 -24.53 -18.31 27.11
CA THR A 36 -24.55 -16.88 27.39
C THR A 36 -23.75 -16.20 26.31
N ALA A 37 -24.41 -15.53 25.41
CA ALA A 37 -23.78 -14.61 24.47
C ALA A 37 -23.18 -13.46 25.29
N THR A 38 -21.88 -13.50 25.51
CA THR A 38 -21.14 -12.33 25.96
C THR A 38 -21.10 -11.33 24.83
N SER A 39 -21.78 -10.20 24.99
CA SER A 39 -21.63 -9.04 24.12
C SER A 39 -20.15 -8.71 23.97
N PRO A 40 -19.69 -8.35 22.75
CA PRO A 40 -18.31 -7.87 22.58
C PRO A 40 -18.14 -6.61 23.46
N ALA A 41 -17.14 -6.67 24.32
CA ALA A 41 -16.76 -5.55 25.15
C ALA A 41 -16.54 -4.32 24.25
N ARG A 42 -17.16 -3.21 24.62
CA ARG A 42 -16.86 -1.89 24.06
C ARG A 42 -15.36 -1.69 24.17
N ALA A 43 -14.64 -1.60 23.05
CA ALA A 43 -13.27 -1.14 23.03
C ALA A 43 -13.25 0.28 23.65
N ASN A 44 -12.64 0.37 24.82
CA ASN A 44 -12.48 1.65 25.50
C ASN A 44 -11.51 2.51 24.70
N SER A 45 -11.86 3.77 24.51
CA SER A 45 -10.98 4.79 23.93
C SER A 45 -9.64 4.97 24.69
N GLY A 46 -9.48 4.30 25.84
CA GLY A 46 -8.23 4.21 26.59
C GLY A 46 -7.24 3.16 26.06
N GLU A 47 -7.70 2.11 25.33
CA GLU A 47 -6.80 1.10 24.78
C GLU A 47 -6.08 1.57 23.50
N ALA A 48 -6.70 2.43 22.71
CA ALA A 48 -6.05 3.07 21.56
C ALA A 48 -4.86 3.95 21.99
N LEU A 49 -4.94 4.57 23.19
CA LEU A 49 -3.82 5.33 23.77
C LEU A 49 -2.77 4.43 24.44
N SER A 50 -3.14 3.22 24.89
CA SER A 50 -2.18 2.27 25.45
C SER A 50 -1.38 1.54 24.39
N SER A 51 -1.92 1.34 23.18
CA SER A 51 -1.17 0.80 22.04
C SER A 51 -0.12 1.79 21.52
N ILE A 52 -0.38 3.10 21.64
CA ILE A 52 0.63 4.14 21.34
C ILE A 52 1.75 4.15 22.39
N THR A 53 1.47 3.77 23.64
CA THR A 53 2.50 3.68 24.70
C THR A 53 3.34 2.41 24.66
N GLN A 54 2.97 1.40 23.88
CA GLN A 54 3.82 0.26 23.56
C GLN A 54 4.71 0.49 22.33
N GLN A 55 4.52 1.60 21.62
CA GLN A 55 5.52 2.02 20.63
C GLN A 55 6.83 2.27 21.38
N VAL A 56 7.84 1.52 21.01
CA VAL A 56 9.21 1.79 21.44
C VAL A 56 9.47 3.26 21.13
N ASP A 57 9.97 4.01 22.12
CA ASP A 57 10.35 5.40 21.93
C ASP A 57 11.20 5.54 20.66
N ALA A 58 10.63 6.13 19.60
CA ALA A 58 11.25 6.23 18.28
C ALA A 58 12.63 6.90 18.38
N GLY A 59 12.79 7.88 19.30
CA GLY A 59 14.08 8.47 19.60
C GLY A 59 15.09 7.48 20.19
N THR A 60 14.63 6.38 20.79
CA THR A 60 15.49 5.29 21.29
C THR A 60 15.79 4.30 20.17
N LEU A 61 14.84 3.99 19.30
CA LEU A 61 15.05 3.16 18.11
C LEU A 61 16.15 3.76 17.23
N LEU A 62 16.07 5.04 16.88
CA LEU A 62 17.07 5.72 16.06
C LEU A 62 18.49 5.74 16.64
N ARG A 63 18.64 5.69 17.97
CA ARG A 63 19.97 5.69 18.58
C ARG A 63 20.68 4.35 18.47
N THR A 64 19.92 3.26 18.39
CA THR A 64 20.44 1.89 18.44
C THR A 64 20.23 1.12 17.13
N HIS A 65 19.24 1.49 16.34
CA HIS A 65 18.87 0.83 15.09
C HIS A 65 19.27 1.68 13.88
N GLY A 66 19.26 1.10 12.71
CA GLY A 66 19.42 1.77 11.43
C GLY A 66 18.15 1.65 10.61
N VAL A 67 18.21 2.22 9.42
CA VAL A 67 17.17 2.11 8.41
C VAL A 67 17.87 1.73 7.10
N ARG A 68 17.23 0.96 6.27
CA ARG A 68 17.69 0.66 4.90
C ARG A 68 16.52 0.65 3.94
N SER A 69 16.75 1.05 2.70
CA SER A 69 15.83 0.82 1.61
C SER A 69 15.59 -0.67 1.41
N VAL A 70 14.37 -1.05 1.09
CA VAL A 70 13.96 -2.43 0.87
C VAL A 70 14.46 -2.93 -0.47
N CYS A 71 14.27 -2.16 -1.53
CA CYS A 71 14.75 -2.48 -2.88
C CYS A 71 15.24 -1.21 -3.60
N ALA A 72 15.79 -1.35 -4.81
CA ALA A 72 16.41 -0.24 -5.53
C ALA A 72 15.42 0.83 -6.00
N HIS A 73 14.17 0.47 -6.27
CA HIS A 73 13.16 1.34 -6.86
C HIS A 73 11.83 1.36 -6.11
N CYS A 74 11.69 0.59 -5.02
CA CYS A 74 10.56 0.73 -4.12
C CYS A 74 10.85 1.84 -3.10
N ASP A 75 9.79 2.55 -2.73
CA ASP A 75 9.85 3.67 -1.82
C ASP A 75 9.53 3.21 -0.39
N ALA A 76 10.19 2.10 0.05
CA ALA A 76 10.07 1.57 1.41
C ALA A 76 11.41 1.44 2.12
N GLU A 77 11.35 1.66 3.42
CA GLU A 77 12.49 1.57 4.32
C GLU A 77 12.15 0.70 5.53
N VAL A 78 12.97 -0.32 5.78
CA VAL A 78 12.84 -1.19 6.94
C VAL A 78 13.80 -0.80 8.06
N VAL A 79 13.30 -0.80 9.29
CA VAL A 79 14.13 -0.62 10.48
C VAL A 79 15.03 -1.84 10.65
N THR A 80 16.33 -1.60 10.87
CA THR A 80 17.35 -2.66 10.98
C THR A 80 17.83 -2.81 12.43
N THR A 81 18.42 -3.97 12.75
CA THR A 81 18.91 -4.31 14.10
C THR A 81 19.95 -3.35 14.66
N ALA A 82 20.69 -2.67 13.80
CA ALA A 82 21.69 -1.67 14.19
C ALA A 82 22.01 -0.74 13.01
N LYS A 83 22.57 0.44 13.30
CA LYS A 83 23.05 1.37 12.27
C LYS A 83 24.07 0.68 11.34
N GLY A 84 23.82 0.76 10.03
CA GLY A 84 24.66 0.12 9.02
C GLY A 84 24.46 -1.40 8.89
N SER A 85 23.50 -1.97 9.60
CA SER A 85 23.08 -3.37 9.42
C SER A 85 22.13 -3.49 8.22
N SER A 86 22.24 -4.58 7.49
CA SER A 86 21.25 -4.97 6.47
C SER A 86 20.15 -5.88 7.02
N THR A 87 20.27 -6.33 8.29
CA THR A 87 19.31 -7.26 8.90
C THR A 87 18.09 -6.51 9.44
N PRO A 88 16.87 -6.78 8.95
CA PRO A 88 15.66 -6.19 9.49
C PRO A 88 15.48 -6.44 10.98
N LEU A 89 14.86 -5.50 11.68
CA LEU A 89 14.46 -5.67 13.06
C LEU A 89 13.22 -6.58 13.11
N SER A 90 13.44 -7.85 13.42
CA SER A 90 12.37 -8.84 13.53
C SER A 90 11.83 -8.92 14.96
N SER A 91 10.52 -9.15 15.09
CA SER A 91 9.84 -9.28 16.36
C SER A 91 8.74 -10.35 16.30
N ALA A 92 8.48 -11.02 17.42
CA ALA A 92 7.35 -11.97 17.54
C ALA A 92 5.98 -11.29 17.68
N GLN A 93 5.96 -9.98 17.93
CA GLN A 93 4.75 -9.16 18.08
C GLN A 93 4.89 -7.88 17.25
N PRO A 94 3.78 -7.33 16.70
CA PRO A 94 3.85 -6.11 15.93
C PRO A 94 4.35 -4.93 16.78
N ALA A 95 5.20 -4.14 16.18
CA ALA A 95 5.61 -2.83 16.66
C ALA A 95 5.37 -1.81 15.53
N GLY A 96 5.19 -0.54 15.88
CA GLY A 96 4.79 0.50 14.91
C GLY A 96 3.27 0.72 14.86
N TYR A 97 2.85 1.61 13.96
CA TYR A 97 1.43 1.92 13.78
C TYR A 97 0.69 0.74 13.13
N GLY A 98 -0.48 0.42 13.68
CA GLY A 98 -1.41 -0.55 13.12
C GLY A 98 -2.73 0.11 12.72
N PRO A 99 -3.71 -0.67 12.21
CA PRO A 99 -4.97 -0.13 11.67
C PRO A 99 -5.72 0.81 12.61
N ALA A 100 -5.81 0.46 13.89
CA ALA A 100 -6.56 1.27 14.87
C ALA A 100 -5.85 2.58 15.21
N SER A 101 -4.52 2.57 15.33
CA SER A 101 -3.72 3.77 15.63
C SER A 101 -3.68 4.72 14.43
N LEU A 102 -3.56 4.21 13.21
CA LEU A 102 -3.68 5.01 11.98
C LEU A 102 -5.08 5.64 11.85
N ALA A 103 -6.13 4.83 12.05
CA ALA A 103 -7.50 5.33 12.00
C ALA A 103 -7.76 6.45 13.03
N ALA A 104 -7.19 6.33 14.23
CA ALA A 104 -7.27 7.36 15.26
C ALA A 104 -6.48 8.63 14.90
N ALA A 105 -5.27 8.46 14.34
CA ALA A 105 -4.41 9.56 13.94
C ALA A 105 -5.03 10.42 12.82
N TYR A 106 -5.72 9.80 11.89
CA TYR A 106 -6.39 10.47 10.77
C TYR A 106 -7.88 10.76 11.03
N HIS A 107 -8.34 10.63 12.28
CA HIS A 107 -9.73 10.88 12.69
C HIS A 107 -10.77 10.14 11.84
N LEU A 108 -10.44 8.92 11.42
CA LEU A 108 -11.36 8.11 10.61
C LEU A 108 -12.56 7.67 11.44
N PRO A 109 -13.74 7.50 10.82
CA PRO A 109 -14.92 6.98 11.51
C PRO A 109 -14.64 5.65 12.19
N SER A 110 -15.08 5.47 13.44
CA SER A 110 -14.95 4.21 14.18
C SER A 110 -15.82 3.09 13.63
N ALA A 111 -16.84 3.43 12.81
CA ALA A 111 -17.63 2.44 12.10
C ALA A 111 -16.76 1.66 11.11
N ALA A 112 -16.94 0.34 11.10
CA ALA A 112 -16.30 -0.50 10.10
C ALA A 112 -16.64 -0.02 8.69
N SER A 113 -15.71 -0.13 7.77
CA SER A 113 -15.98 0.09 6.34
C SER A 113 -17.09 -0.85 5.86
N THR A 114 -17.93 -0.40 4.97
CA THR A 114 -18.90 -1.23 4.24
C THR A 114 -18.55 -1.35 2.77
N SER A 115 -17.47 -0.71 2.34
CA SER A 115 -17.02 -0.76 0.96
C SER A 115 -16.53 -2.16 0.59
N THR A 116 -16.88 -2.59 -0.61
CA THR A 116 -16.38 -3.82 -1.24
C THR A 116 -15.62 -3.51 -2.53
N ALA A 117 -15.14 -2.28 -2.65
CA ALA A 117 -14.31 -1.85 -3.77
C ALA A 117 -13.07 -2.75 -3.90
N THR A 118 -12.54 -2.87 -5.09
CA THR A 118 -11.28 -3.58 -5.33
C THR A 118 -10.14 -2.56 -5.36
N ILE A 119 -9.15 -2.77 -4.52
CA ILE A 119 -7.87 -2.06 -4.52
C ILE A 119 -6.86 -2.94 -5.22
N ALA A 120 -6.32 -2.49 -6.33
CA ALA A 120 -5.18 -3.13 -6.98
C ALA A 120 -3.89 -2.55 -6.41
N ILE A 121 -2.97 -3.43 -6.09
CA ILE A 121 -1.58 -3.13 -5.71
C ILE A 121 -0.71 -3.63 -6.86
N ILE A 122 0.19 -2.81 -7.35
CA ILE A 122 1.09 -3.18 -8.44
C ILE A 122 2.52 -3.19 -7.91
N ASP A 123 3.09 -4.38 -7.83
CA ASP A 123 4.43 -4.62 -7.32
C ASP A 123 5.31 -5.38 -8.34
N ALA A 124 6.62 -5.28 -8.18
CA ALA A 124 7.56 -6.06 -8.98
C ALA A 124 7.83 -7.44 -8.34
N GLY A 125 7.97 -8.47 -9.16
CA GLY A 125 8.26 -9.83 -8.68
C GLY A 125 7.08 -10.52 -8.02
N VAL A 126 7.36 -11.54 -7.21
CA VAL A 126 6.34 -12.37 -6.55
C VAL A 126 6.73 -12.63 -5.10
N ASP A 127 5.84 -12.29 -4.17
CA ASP A 127 5.93 -12.75 -2.78
C ASP A 127 5.22 -14.11 -2.62
N GLY A 128 6.00 -15.15 -2.42
CA GLY A 128 5.49 -16.54 -2.34
C GLY A 128 4.73 -16.84 -1.06
N THR A 129 4.82 -16.02 -0.01
CA THR A 129 4.12 -16.20 1.26
C THR A 129 2.98 -15.21 1.48
N LEU A 130 2.80 -14.24 0.59
CA LEU A 130 1.82 -13.16 0.71
C LEU A 130 0.43 -13.59 1.21
N PRO A 131 -0.22 -14.66 0.70
CA PRO A 131 -1.56 -15.03 1.19
C PRO A 131 -1.58 -15.45 2.67
N SER A 132 -0.50 -16.08 3.15
CA SER A 132 -0.37 -16.50 4.55
C SER A 132 -0.02 -15.33 5.46
N ASP A 133 0.80 -14.44 4.99
CA ASP A 133 1.30 -13.29 5.73
C ASP A 133 0.22 -12.23 5.89
N LEU A 134 -0.51 -11.91 4.83
CA LEU A 134 -1.71 -11.09 4.90
C LEU A 134 -2.77 -11.68 5.86
N ALA A 135 -2.96 -13.01 5.83
CA ALA A 135 -3.90 -13.65 6.75
C ALA A 135 -3.44 -13.51 8.22
N LYS A 136 -2.14 -13.59 8.47
CA LYS A 136 -1.54 -13.38 9.79
C LYS A 136 -1.70 -11.94 10.26
N TYR A 137 -1.39 -10.96 9.40
CA TYR A 137 -1.59 -9.54 9.69
C TYR A 137 -3.06 -9.25 10.04
N ARG A 138 -3.98 -9.67 9.18
CA ARG A 138 -5.42 -9.40 9.38
C ARG A 138 -5.98 -10.08 10.64
N ALA A 139 -5.54 -11.30 10.94
CA ALA A 139 -5.92 -12.00 12.16
C ALA A 139 -5.39 -11.28 13.41
N GLN A 140 -4.16 -10.78 13.38
CA GLN A 140 -3.55 -10.06 14.50
C GLN A 140 -4.35 -8.81 14.89
N TYR A 141 -4.86 -8.09 13.90
CA TYR A 141 -5.61 -6.85 14.11
C TYR A 141 -7.14 -7.05 14.12
N GLY A 142 -7.61 -8.29 14.10
CA GLY A 142 -9.06 -8.59 14.10
C GLY A 142 -9.79 -8.09 12.86
N LEU A 143 -9.10 -7.93 11.74
CA LEU A 143 -9.71 -7.56 10.46
C LEU A 143 -10.41 -8.77 9.84
N PRO A 144 -11.48 -8.58 9.03
CA PRO A 144 -12.12 -9.67 8.31
C PRO A 144 -11.12 -10.44 7.46
N ALA A 145 -11.24 -11.77 7.40
CA ALA A 145 -10.37 -12.60 6.56
C ALA A 145 -10.50 -12.21 5.07
N CYS A 146 -9.37 -12.07 4.40
CA CYS A 146 -9.28 -11.81 2.96
C CYS A 146 -8.34 -12.85 2.34
N THR A 147 -8.88 -13.83 1.65
CA THR A 147 -8.13 -14.97 1.16
C THR A 147 -8.37 -15.21 -0.32
N VAL A 148 -7.46 -15.91 -0.98
CA VAL A 148 -7.64 -16.34 -2.37
C VAL A 148 -8.88 -17.24 -2.50
N ALA A 149 -9.11 -18.15 -1.55
CA ALA A 149 -10.25 -19.06 -1.57
C ALA A 149 -11.61 -18.33 -1.49
N SER A 150 -11.67 -17.17 -0.80
CA SER A 150 -12.89 -16.35 -0.73
C SER A 150 -13.07 -15.42 -1.94
N GLY A 151 -12.07 -15.28 -2.78
CA GLY A 151 -12.03 -14.31 -3.86
C GLY A 151 -11.87 -12.86 -3.37
N CYS A 152 -11.56 -12.66 -2.08
CA CYS A 152 -11.23 -11.35 -1.54
C CYS A 152 -9.81 -10.92 -1.96
N LEU A 153 -8.85 -11.83 -1.92
CA LEU A 153 -7.51 -11.65 -2.47
C LEU A 153 -7.42 -12.32 -3.84
N ARG A 154 -6.95 -11.60 -4.82
CA ARG A 154 -6.60 -12.11 -6.15
C ARG A 154 -5.14 -11.83 -6.42
N LEU A 155 -4.47 -12.75 -7.13
CA LEU A 155 -3.08 -12.66 -7.53
C LEU A 155 -3.01 -12.85 -9.04
N GLU A 156 -2.56 -11.84 -9.76
CA GLU A 156 -2.49 -11.83 -11.22
C GLU A 156 -1.14 -11.31 -11.69
N ASP A 157 -0.74 -11.68 -12.89
CA ASP A 157 0.37 -11.01 -13.56
C ASP A 157 -0.10 -9.70 -14.24
N TYR A 158 0.84 -8.89 -14.68
CA TYR A 158 0.58 -7.59 -15.31
C TYR A 158 -0.26 -7.66 -16.59
N THR A 159 -0.42 -8.86 -17.19
CA THR A 159 -1.27 -9.07 -18.36
C THR A 159 -2.68 -9.59 -18.01
N GLY A 160 -2.96 -9.82 -16.73
CA GLY A 160 -4.22 -10.37 -16.22
C GLY A 160 -4.26 -11.89 -16.26
N GLY A 161 -3.11 -12.53 -16.43
CA GLY A 161 -2.93 -13.96 -16.36
C GLY A 161 -2.68 -14.44 -14.94
N LYS A 162 -2.31 -15.71 -14.82
CA LYS A 162 -1.88 -16.28 -13.53
C LYS A 162 -0.51 -15.73 -13.17
N GLN A 163 -0.38 -15.26 -11.94
CA GLN A 163 0.90 -14.85 -11.38
C GLN A 163 1.97 -15.94 -11.59
N PRO A 164 3.21 -15.58 -11.94
CA PRO A 164 4.34 -16.51 -12.05
C PRO A 164 4.56 -17.30 -10.75
N ALA A 165 5.24 -18.42 -10.85
CA ALA A 165 5.68 -19.13 -9.66
C ALA A 165 6.83 -18.36 -9.00
N PRO A 166 6.85 -18.28 -7.65
CA PRO A 166 7.95 -17.66 -6.93
C PRO A 166 9.29 -18.31 -7.26
N GLN A 167 10.36 -17.53 -7.28
CA GLN A 167 11.71 -18.03 -7.48
C GLN A 167 12.22 -18.79 -6.24
N HIS A 168 12.96 -19.87 -6.44
CA HIS A 168 13.44 -20.71 -5.35
C HIS A 168 14.97 -20.71 -5.16
N GLY A 169 15.68 -19.92 -5.95
CA GLY A 169 17.15 -19.81 -5.86
C GLY A 169 17.73 -18.85 -6.88
N GLY A 170 19.01 -18.56 -6.73
CA GLY A 170 19.73 -17.62 -7.58
C GLY A 170 19.38 -16.15 -7.32
N GLN A 171 19.70 -15.30 -8.27
CA GLN A 171 19.50 -13.85 -8.19
C GLN A 171 18.00 -13.51 -8.09
N GLY A 172 17.13 -14.19 -8.86
CA GLY A 172 15.69 -13.93 -8.82
C GLY A 172 15.08 -14.15 -7.44
N ALA A 173 15.43 -15.23 -6.73
CA ALA A 173 14.95 -15.46 -5.37
C ALA A 173 15.47 -14.41 -4.38
N TYR A 174 16.70 -13.92 -4.58
CA TYR A 174 17.24 -12.84 -3.77
C TYR A 174 16.46 -11.53 -3.98
N LEU A 175 16.17 -11.19 -5.22
CA LEU A 175 15.42 -9.98 -5.57
C LEU A 175 13.98 -10.04 -5.06
N GLU A 176 13.27 -11.15 -5.27
CA GLU A 176 11.93 -11.34 -4.75
C GLU A 176 11.89 -11.24 -3.22
N GLU A 177 12.91 -11.76 -2.50
CA GLU A 177 13.00 -11.62 -1.04
C GLU A 177 13.16 -10.16 -0.61
N GLN A 178 13.88 -9.34 -1.38
CA GLN A 178 14.00 -7.91 -1.07
C GLN A 178 12.69 -7.16 -1.29
N ILE A 179 11.92 -7.55 -2.29
CA ILE A 179 10.66 -6.89 -2.66
C ILE A 179 9.48 -7.37 -1.81
N ALA A 180 9.49 -8.59 -1.27
CA ALA A 180 8.38 -9.18 -0.54
C ALA A 180 7.90 -8.31 0.63
N VAL A 181 8.82 -7.63 1.33
CA VAL A 181 8.48 -6.68 2.40
C VAL A 181 7.65 -5.52 1.84
N GLU A 182 7.96 -5.03 0.63
CA GLU A 182 7.18 -3.99 -0.06
C GLU A 182 5.76 -4.48 -0.34
N THR A 183 5.63 -5.65 -0.98
CA THR A 183 4.32 -6.22 -1.33
C THR A 183 3.47 -6.47 -0.08
N SER A 184 4.08 -7.00 0.98
CA SER A 184 3.41 -7.18 2.27
C SER A 184 2.98 -5.85 2.90
N LEU A 185 3.84 -4.81 2.88
CA LEU A 185 3.53 -3.46 3.34
C LEU A 185 2.31 -2.90 2.62
N ASP A 186 2.28 -2.96 1.31
CA ASP A 186 1.24 -2.37 0.49
C ASP A 186 -0.14 -3.00 0.77
N LEU A 187 -0.20 -4.33 0.83
CA LEU A 187 -1.45 -5.03 1.13
C LEU A 187 -1.90 -4.83 2.58
N ASP A 188 -0.96 -4.76 3.52
CA ASP A 188 -1.24 -4.49 4.92
C ASP A 188 -1.81 -3.07 5.10
N MET A 189 -1.25 -2.07 4.43
CA MET A 189 -1.72 -0.69 4.49
C MET A 189 -3.06 -0.50 3.79
N ALA A 190 -3.28 -1.11 2.63
CA ALA A 190 -4.59 -1.15 1.98
C ALA A 190 -5.65 -1.81 2.89
N SER A 191 -5.28 -2.91 3.60
CA SER A 191 -6.14 -3.57 4.57
C SER A 191 -6.42 -2.71 5.80
N ALA A 192 -5.43 -1.97 6.29
CA ALA A 192 -5.58 -1.07 7.43
C ALA A 192 -6.56 0.07 7.14
N ALA A 193 -6.48 0.65 5.96
CA ALA A 193 -7.35 1.73 5.52
C ALA A 193 -8.78 1.26 5.20
N CYS A 194 -8.92 0.14 4.48
CA CYS A 194 -10.21 -0.44 4.07
C CYS A 194 -10.29 -1.94 4.34
N SER A 195 -10.65 -2.33 5.54
CA SER A 195 -10.65 -3.73 5.99
C SER A 195 -11.65 -4.64 5.28
N THR A 196 -12.65 -4.10 4.59
CA THR A 196 -13.67 -4.87 3.85
C THR A 196 -13.49 -4.83 2.34
N CYS A 197 -12.54 -4.04 1.85
CA CYS A 197 -12.19 -3.97 0.44
C CYS A 197 -11.59 -5.29 -0.05
N ARG A 198 -11.75 -5.57 -1.34
CA ARG A 198 -11.06 -6.67 -2.01
C ARG A 198 -9.68 -6.19 -2.43
N LEU A 199 -8.75 -7.11 -2.46
CA LEU A 199 -7.37 -6.85 -2.84
C LEU A 199 -7.03 -7.61 -4.11
N LEU A 200 -6.35 -6.94 -5.03
CA LEU A 200 -5.83 -7.52 -6.25
C LEU A 200 -4.34 -7.15 -6.31
N GLU A 201 -3.48 -8.11 -6.06
CA GLU A 201 -2.05 -7.93 -6.28
C GLU A 201 -1.74 -8.27 -7.72
N ILE A 202 -1.01 -7.39 -8.40
CA ILE A 202 -0.57 -7.52 -9.78
C ILE A 202 0.95 -7.45 -9.83
N SER A 203 1.58 -8.57 -10.15
CA SER A 203 3.03 -8.63 -10.30
C SER A 203 3.48 -8.17 -11.69
N VAL A 204 4.39 -7.19 -11.72
CA VAL A 204 5.15 -6.85 -12.93
C VAL A 204 6.45 -7.65 -12.96
N PRO A 205 6.94 -8.03 -14.17
CA PRO A 205 8.15 -8.81 -14.25
C PRO A 205 9.36 -7.99 -13.78
N TRP A 206 10.15 -8.60 -12.93
CA TRP A 206 11.49 -8.13 -12.65
C TRP A 206 12.41 -8.50 -13.84
N GLN A 207 13.14 -7.54 -14.35
CA GLN A 207 14.08 -7.77 -15.44
C GLN A 207 15.51 -7.70 -14.90
N ASP A 208 16.27 -8.80 -15.08
CA ASP A 208 17.72 -8.81 -14.84
C ASP A 208 18.42 -7.97 -15.92
N GLY A 209 18.53 -6.66 -15.74
CA GLY A 209 19.31 -5.75 -16.58
C GLY A 209 20.66 -5.41 -15.95
N GLU A 210 21.69 -5.18 -16.78
CA GLU A 210 22.98 -4.62 -16.32
C GLU A 210 22.85 -3.15 -15.87
N ASP A 211 21.73 -2.52 -16.21
CA ASP A 211 21.34 -1.18 -15.79
C ASP A 211 20.18 -1.30 -14.79
N ASP A 212 20.22 -0.59 -13.67
CA ASP A 212 19.27 -0.63 -12.55
C ASP A 212 17.80 -0.27 -12.91
N ASN A 213 17.38 -0.41 -14.15
CA ASN A 213 16.06 -0.11 -14.69
C ASN A 213 15.26 -1.38 -14.95
N ASP A 214 15.00 -2.13 -13.90
CA ASP A 214 14.57 -3.51 -14.02
C ASP A 214 13.06 -3.69 -14.26
N VAL A 215 12.27 -2.62 -14.28
CA VAL A 215 10.85 -2.65 -14.64
C VAL A 215 10.55 -1.59 -15.69
N SER A 216 9.89 -1.98 -16.79
CA SER A 216 9.59 -1.03 -17.85
C SER A 216 8.37 -0.17 -17.53
N THR A 217 8.36 1.10 -17.99
CA THR A 217 7.19 1.98 -17.92
C THR A 217 5.98 1.35 -18.60
N GLY A 218 6.20 0.59 -19.68
CA GLY A 218 5.17 -0.13 -20.40
C GLY A 218 4.52 -1.25 -19.59
N ASP A 219 5.28 -1.96 -18.76
CA ASP A 219 4.75 -3.04 -17.93
C ASP A 219 3.88 -2.50 -16.79
N PHE A 220 4.28 -1.39 -16.14
CA PHE A 220 3.43 -0.68 -15.19
C PHE A 220 2.15 -0.14 -15.84
N ALA A 221 2.26 0.47 -17.03
CA ALA A 221 1.10 0.93 -17.77
C ALA A 221 0.15 -0.21 -18.14
N GLN A 222 0.69 -1.36 -18.54
CA GLN A 222 -0.09 -2.57 -18.79
C GLN A 222 -0.74 -3.07 -17.51
N ALA A 223 -0.05 -3.09 -16.39
CA ALA A 223 -0.58 -3.51 -15.09
C ALA A 223 -1.75 -2.62 -14.63
N VAL A 224 -1.64 -1.28 -14.82
CA VAL A 224 -2.75 -0.35 -14.54
C VAL A 224 -3.96 -0.67 -15.43
N ASN A 225 -3.75 -0.90 -16.73
CA ASN A 225 -4.83 -1.29 -17.64
C ASN A 225 -5.47 -2.63 -17.22
N THR A 226 -4.66 -3.58 -16.77
CA THR A 226 -5.13 -4.88 -16.24
C THR A 226 -5.96 -4.68 -14.96
N ALA A 227 -5.50 -3.85 -14.02
CA ALA A 227 -6.25 -3.51 -12.82
C ALA A 227 -7.64 -2.93 -13.14
N VAL A 228 -7.69 -1.99 -14.08
CA VAL A 228 -8.95 -1.37 -14.53
C VAL A 228 -9.85 -2.37 -15.23
N ALA A 229 -9.31 -3.23 -16.10
CA ALA A 229 -10.06 -4.31 -16.75
C ALA A 229 -10.59 -5.34 -15.73
N ALA A 230 -9.87 -5.55 -14.63
CA ALA A 230 -10.27 -6.39 -13.50
C ALA A 230 -11.25 -5.70 -12.54
N HIS A 231 -11.76 -4.52 -12.90
CA HIS A 231 -12.70 -3.69 -12.13
C HIS A 231 -12.13 -3.17 -10.81
N ALA A 232 -10.82 -2.94 -10.72
CA ALA A 232 -10.27 -2.17 -9.63
C ALA A 232 -10.77 -0.71 -9.71
N SER A 233 -11.14 -0.18 -8.57
CA SER A 233 -11.56 1.22 -8.41
C SER A 233 -10.47 2.08 -7.81
N VAL A 234 -9.43 1.44 -7.29
CA VAL A 234 -8.21 2.06 -6.77
C VAL A 234 -7.02 1.26 -7.29
N VAL A 235 -5.96 1.94 -7.66
CA VAL A 235 -4.66 1.37 -8.01
C VAL A 235 -3.63 2.07 -7.15
N SER A 236 -2.79 1.33 -6.43
CA SER A 236 -1.65 1.85 -5.69
C SER A 236 -0.35 1.34 -6.28
N ILE A 237 0.64 2.23 -6.36
CA ILE A 237 1.97 1.95 -6.89
C ILE A 237 2.99 2.57 -5.96
N SER A 238 3.81 1.73 -5.35
CA SER A 238 4.82 2.12 -4.38
C SER A 238 6.23 2.05 -4.98
N TYR A 239 6.32 2.45 -6.22
CA TYR A 239 7.56 2.48 -7.00
C TYR A 239 7.79 3.85 -7.62
N GLY A 240 9.06 4.27 -7.57
CA GLY A 240 9.49 5.49 -8.22
C GLY A 240 10.88 5.33 -8.83
N TYR A 241 11.03 5.69 -10.09
CA TYR A 241 12.33 5.73 -10.70
C TYR A 241 12.50 6.95 -11.59
N THR A 242 13.71 7.44 -11.60
CA THR A 242 14.09 8.55 -12.46
C THR A 242 14.11 8.05 -13.89
N THR A 243 13.09 8.37 -14.67
CA THR A 243 13.11 8.12 -16.11
C THR A 243 13.21 9.41 -16.87
N ASP A 244 13.82 9.34 -18.04
CA ASP A 244 13.56 10.34 -19.06
C ASP A 244 12.17 10.06 -19.63
N VAL A 245 11.17 10.77 -19.09
CA VAL A 245 9.76 10.64 -19.51
C VAL A 245 9.55 10.88 -21.01
N THR A 246 10.53 11.45 -21.70
CA THR A 246 10.50 11.57 -23.16
C THR A 246 10.51 10.21 -23.86
N ASN A 247 10.94 9.16 -23.17
CA ASN A 247 10.91 7.77 -23.63
C ASN A 247 9.60 7.04 -23.33
N THR A 248 8.73 7.64 -22.48
CA THR A 248 7.42 7.04 -22.16
C THR A 248 6.46 7.22 -23.34
N SER A 249 5.84 6.16 -23.81
CA SER A 249 4.91 6.24 -24.94
C SER A 249 3.62 6.97 -24.56
N GLY A 250 2.96 7.59 -25.55
CA GLY A 250 1.66 8.23 -25.31
C GLY A 250 0.57 7.26 -24.84
N SER A 251 0.67 5.97 -25.19
CA SER A 251 -0.21 4.92 -24.70
C SER A 251 0.02 4.64 -23.22
N ASP A 252 1.27 4.62 -22.78
CA ASP A 252 1.62 4.39 -21.38
C ASP A 252 1.13 5.55 -20.50
N LEU A 253 1.27 6.78 -20.95
CA LEU A 253 0.71 7.95 -20.27
C LEU A 253 -0.81 7.90 -20.14
N THR A 254 -1.51 7.37 -21.15
CA THR A 254 -2.99 7.25 -21.11
C THR A 254 -3.48 6.17 -20.17
N ALA A 255 -2.66 5.16 -19.87
CA ALA A 255 -2.97 4.10 -18.90
C ALA A 255 -3.18 4.66 -17.48
N PHE A 256 -2.61 5.82 -17.14
CA PHE A 256 -2.77 6.48 -15.85
C PHE A 256 -3.91 7.50 -15.81
N ARG A 257 -4.85 7.45 -16.77
CA ARG A 257 -5.98 8.37 -16.84
C ARG A 257 -7.30 7.63 -16.92
N HIS A 258 -7.87 7.31 -15.78
CA HIS A 258 -9.17 6.63 -15.68
C HIS A 258 -10.10 7.40 -14.77
N LYS A 259 -11.21 7.91 -15.33
CA LYS A 259 -12.27 8.53 -14.50
C LYS A 259 -12.91 7.47 -13.61
N GLY A 260 -13.09 7.80 -12.34
CA GLY A 260 -13.69 6.88 -11.37
C GLY A 260 -12.71 5.83 -10.82
N VAL A 261 -11.41 5.96 -11.12
CA VAL A 261 -10.35 5.15 -10.53
C VAL A 261 -9.35 6.08 -9.86
N ALA A 262 -9.13 5.89 -8.57
CA ALA A 262 -8.05 6.58 -7.87
C ALA A 262 -6.73 5.84 -8.13
N ILE A 263 -5.74 6.53 -8.66
CA ILE A 263 -4.38 5.99 -8.84
C ILE A 263 -3.48 6.76 -7.87
N THR A 264 -3.03 6.10 -6.81
CA THR A 264 -2.14 6.65 -5.79
C THR A 264 -0.73 6.15 -6.01
N VAL A 265 0.25 7.04 -5.95
CA VAL A 265 1.66 6.72 -6.23
C VAL A 265 2.54 7.38 -5.19
N SER A 266 3.50 6.66 -4.64
CA SER A 266 4.52 7.18 -3.74
C SER A 266 5.38 8.24 -4.42
N THR A 267 5.78 9.31 -3.68
CA THR A 267 6.62 10.37 -4.23
C THR A 267 8.11 10.08 -4.16
N GLY A 268 8.48 8.96 -3.56
CA GLY A 268 9.88 8.61 -3.34
C GLY A 268 10.42 9.05 -1.99
N ASP A 269 11.57 8.44 -1.65
CA ASP A 269 12.22 8.55 -0.34
C ASP A 269 13.58 9.27 -0.46
N SER A 270 13.72 10.12 -1.46
CA SER A 270 14.97 10.87 -1.75
C SER A 270 14.89 12.36 -1.39
N GLY A 271 13.85 12.78 -0.68
CA GLY A 271 13.68 14.14 -0.19
C GLY A 271 13.61 15.21 -1.28
N PHE A 272 14.03 16.40 -0.93
CA PHE A 272 14.12 17.55 -1.84
C PHE A 272 15.28 17.37 -2.82
N ASN A 273 15.03 16.87 -3.98
CA ASN A 273 16.03 16.69 -5.02
C ASN A 273 16.26 17.99 -5.83
N GLY A 274 16.78 19.04 -5.16
CA GLY A 274 17.03 20.34 -5.80
C GLY A 274 15.77 21.07 -6.29
N GLY A 275 14.59 20.66 -5.84
CA GLY A 275 13.29 21.16 -6.26
C GLY A 275 12.75 20.53 -7.53
N ILE A 276 13.42 19.54 -8.06
CA ILE A 276 12.99 18.77 -9.23
C ILE A 276 12.41 17.44 -8.72
N HIS A 277 11.18 17.14 -9.10
CA HIS A 277 10.55 15.86 -8.86
C HIS A 277 10.60 15.05 -10.15
N GLN A 278 11.33 13.96 -10.14
CA GLN A 278 11.48 13.04 -11.25
C GLN A 278 11.33 11.62 -10.69
N SER A 279 10.13 11.29 -10.26
CA SER A 279 9.77 9.97 -9.75
C SER A 279 8.55 9.48 -10.51
N TRP A 280 8.81 8.80 -11.65
CA TRP A 280 7.74 8.21 -12.43
C TRP A 280 7.19 6.97 -11.69
N PRO A 281 5.83 6.79 -11.60
CA PRO A 281 4.79 7.58 -12.25
C PRO A 281 4.14 8.67 -11.38
N SER A 282 4.69 9.04 -10.22
CA SER A 282 4.09 10.05 -9.33
C SER A 282 4.18 11.48 -9.89
N ASP A 283 5.06 11.71 -10.85
CA ASP A 283 5.19 12.96 -11.59
C ASP A 283 4.06 13.20 -12.61
N LEU A 284 3.26 12.16 -12.92
CA LEU A 284 2.14 12.29 -13.85
C LEU A 284 1.02 13.19 -13.29
N PRO A 285 0.43 14.08 -14.11
CA PRO A 285 -0.61 15.01 -13.63
C PRO A 285 -1.97 14.34 -13.40
N THR A 286 -2.10 13.05 -13.66
CA THR A 286 -3.34 12.27 -13.58
C THR A 286 -3.41 11.36 -12.38
N VAL A 287 -2.31 11.17 -11.66
CA VAL A 287 -2.22 10.35 -10.45
C VAL A 287 -2.17 11.22 -9.19
N VAL A 288 -2.53 10.65 -8.06
CA VAL A 288 -2.36 11.27 -6.74
C VAL A 288 -0.95 10.95 -6.25
N ALA A 289 -0.08 11.95 -6.21
CA ALA A 289 1.26 11.83 -5.65
C ALA A 289 1.20 11.91 -4.13
N VAL A 290 1.58 10.82 -3.46
CA VAL A 290 1.46 10.66 -2.01
C VAL A 290 2.82 10.79 -1.35
N GLY A 291 3.00 11.86 -0.59
CA GLY A 291 4.21 12.15 0.17
C GLY A 291 4.22 11.54 1.57
N GLY A 292 5.19 11.95 2.36
CA GLY A 292 5.48 11.36 3.67
C GLY A 292 5.49 12.35 4.83
N VAL A 293 4.99 11.89 5.98
CA VAL A 293 5.09 12.61 7.26
C VAL A 293 5.69 11.71 8.35
N THR A 294 6.28 12.36 9.36
CA THR A 294 6.65 11.75 10.63
C THR A 294 5.48 11.93 11.60
N MET A 295 4.93 10.85 12.11
CA MET A 295 3.82 10.87 13.04
C MET A 295 4.28 11.15 14.48
N PRO A 296 3.42 11.72 15.36
CA PRO A 296 3.79 12.02 16.73
C PRO A 296 3.96 10.73 17.55
N THR A 297 5.12 10.57 18.19
CA THR A 297 5.41 9.44 19.08
C THR A 297 5.03 9.71 20.55
N THR A 298 4.82 10.98 20.90
CA THR A 298 4.46 11.40 22.26
C THR A 298 3.21 12.25 22.25
N LYS A 299 2.46 12.18 23.36
CA LYS A 299 1.24 12.99 23.53
C LYS A 299 1.55 14.48 23.43
N GLY A 300 0.90 15.17 22.50
CA GLY A 300 1.07 16.61 22.27
C GLY A 300 2.17 16.97 21.27
N ALA A 301 2.96 16.03 20.79
CA ALA A 301 3.80 16.24 19.62
C ALA A 301 2.92 16.43 18.37
N LYS A 302 3.47 17.13 17.39
CA LYS A 302 2.78 17.37 16.12
C LYS A 302 3.37 16.49 15.02
N THR A 303 2.55 16.16 14.05
CA THR A 303 3.00 15.63 12.78
C THR A 303 3.92 16.64 12.09
N THR A 304 5.00 16.17 11.49
CA THR A 304 5.96 16.98 10.72
C THR A 304 6.18 16.36 9.35
N ALA A 305 6.68 17.14 8.39
CA ALA A 305 7.16 16.57 7.14
C ALA A 305 8.25 15.53 7.46
N TRP A 306 8.18 14.38 6.75
CA TRP A 306 9.25 13.41 6.81
C TRP A 306 10.47 13.90 6.04
N PHE A 307 11.65 13.69 6.63
CA PHE A 307 12.91 14.26 6.15
C PHE A 307 13.32 13.72 4.77
N GLU A 308 12.90 12.49 4.42
CA GLU A 308 13.24 11.83 3.16
C GLU A 308 12.08 11.80 2.15
N GLY A 309 10.87 12.30 2.51
CA GLY A 309 9.72 12.32 1.61
C GLY A 309 9.98 13.13 0.34
N GLY A 310 9.69 12.53 -0.82
CA GLY A 310 9.93 13.13 -2.14
C GLY A 310 9.04 14.36 -2.40
N SER A 311 9.60 15.39 -3.02
CA SER A 311 8.86 16.57 -3.47
C SER A 311 9.58 17.32 -4.57
N GLY A 312 8.87 18.17 -5.27
CA GLY A 312 9.47 19.07 -6.26
C GLY A 312 8.55 19.37 -7.41
N CYS A 313 9.14 19.96 -8.44
CA CYS A 313 8.46 20.32 -9.68
C CYS A 313 8.86 19.35 -10.78
N GLU A 314 7.89 18.78 -11.44
CA GLU A 314 8.09 18.10 -12.71
C GLU A 314 8.26 19.16 -13.82
N THR A 315 9.15 18.91 -14.75
CA THR A 315 9.43 19.86 -15.83
C THR A 315 8.76 19.51 -17.17
N ASP A 316 8.40 18.24 -17.36
CA ASP A 316 7.85 17.75 -18.62
C ASP A 316 6.32 17.79 -18.66
N PHE A 317 5.67 17.77 -17.49
CA PHE A 317 4.22 17.83 -17.38
C PHE A 317 3.71 19.17 -16.87
N ARG A 318 2.58 19.60 -17.44
CA ARG A 318 1.82 20.72 -16.89
C ARG A 318 1.19 20.35 -15.57
N ALA A 319 0.89 21.38 -14.76
CA ALA A 319 0.20 21.22 -13.51
C ALA A 319 -1.03 20.32 -13.64
N ALA A 320 -1.25 19.47 -12.64
CA ALA A 320 -2.44 18.64 -12.57
C ALA A 320 -3.70 19.50 -12.51
N THR A 321 -4.79 18.98 -13.07
CA THR A 321 -6.10 19.66 -13.00
C THR A 321 -6.47 19.87 -11.54
N GLY A 322 -6.89 21.09 -11.20
CA GLY A 322 -7.26 21.44 -9.84
C GLY A 322 -6.10 21.89 -8.95
N GLN A 323 -4.84 21.69 -9.34
CA GLN A 323 -3.72 22.23 -8.54
C GLN A 323 -3.89 23.76 -8.36
N PRO A 324 -3.91 24.28 -7.12
CA PRO A 324 -4.15 25.70 -6.87
C PRO A 324 -3.09 26.59 -7.50
N ALA A 325 -3.44 27.84 -7.81
CA ALA A 325 -2.51 28.81 -8.41
C ALA A 325 -1.23 29.02 -7.57
N ALA A 326 -1.33 28.91 -6.24
CA ALA A 326 -0.17 29.00 -5.35
C ALA A 326 0.80 27.83 -5.56
N VAL A 327 0.29 26.62 -5.86
CA VAL A 327 1.08 25.43 -6.19
C VAL A 327 1.75 25.59 -7.56
N THR A 328 0.96 25.91 -8.57
CA THR A 328 1.47 26.07 -9.93
C THR A 328 2.47 27.21 -10.05
N ALA A 329 2.32 28.29 -9.26
CA ALA A 329 3.29 29.38 -9.22
C ALA A 329 4.66 28.95 -8.67
N ALA A 330 4.69 28.03 -7.69
CA ALA A 330 5.94 27.49 -7.15
C ALA A 330 6.73 26.70 -8.20
N CYS A 331 6.03 26.11 -9.17
CA CYS A 331 6.59 25.25 -10.23
C CYS A 331 6.48 25.85 -11.66
N GLY A 332 6.29 27.17 -11.80
CA GLY A 332 6.22 27.79 -13.10
C GLY A 332 5.10 27.27 -14.03
N GLY A 333 4.02 26.76 -13.46
CA GLY A 333 2.88 26.18 -14.20
C GLY A 333 3.04 24.70 -14.53
N HIS A 334 4.05 24.03 -13.96
CA HIS A 334 4.28 22.60 -14.10
C HIS A 334 3.68 21.80 -12.93
N ARG A 335 3.63 20.47 -13.08
CA ARG A 335 3.22 19.54 -12.06
C ARG A 335 4.08 19.69 -10.81
N ALA A 336 3.46 19.72 -9.65
CA ALA A 336 4.13 19.74 -8.36
C ALA A 336 3.71 18.53 -7.52
N ALA A 337 4.65 17.90 -6.86
CA ALA A 337 4.43 16.85 -5.86
C ALA A 337 4.92 17.37 -4.48
N ALA A 338 4.29 16.92 -3.33
CA ALA A 338 3.21 15.96 -3.22
C ALA A 338 1.82 16.61 -3.37
N ASP A 339 0.77 15.79 -3.51
CA ASP A 339 -0.62 16.25 -3.43
C ASP A 339 -1.16 16.13 -2.01
N VAL A 340 -0.91 15.00 -1.34
CA VAL A 340 -1.35 14.64 0.01
C VAL A 340 -0.28 13.75 0.65
N SER A 341 -0.27 13.60 1.97
CA SER A 341 0.71 12.74 2.65
C SER A 341 0.05 11.86 3.71
N ALA A 342 0.76 10.78 4.08
CA ALA A 342 0.46 9.96 5.25
C ALA A 342 1.76 9.54 5.96
N ASP A 343 1.70 8.65 6.95
CA ASP A 343 2.87 8.18 7.70
C ASP A 343 3.87 7.47 6.78
N ALA A 344 5.11 7.94 6.80
CA ALA A 344 6.19 7.42 5.98
C ALA A 344 7.51 7.26 6.74
N ASP A 345 7.71 7.99 7.86
CA ASP A 345 8.97 7.92 8.59
C ASP A 345 9.11 6.55 9.27
N PRO A 346 10.10 5.71 8.92
CA PRO A 346 10.29 4.40 9.56
C PRO A 346 10.47 4.50 11.08
N ASN A 347 10.85 5.67 11.61
CA ASN A 347 10.95 5.90 13.04
C ASN A 347 9.58 6.02 13.73
N THR A 348 8.55 6.31 12.98
CA THR A 348 7.15 6.27 13.38
C THR A 348 6.38 5.25 12.57
N GLY A 349 7.07 4.38 11.88
CA GLY A 349 6.56 3.52 10.82
C GLY A 349 5.50 2.52 11.26
N VAL A 350 5.01 1.81 10.27
CA VAL A 350 3.90 0.88 10.38
C VAL A 350 4.36 -0.55 10.65
N ALA A 351 3.54 -1.33 11.32
CA ALA A 351 3.80 -2.75 11.53
C ALA A 351 3.47 -3.53 10.25
N VAL A 352 4.39 -4.36 9.80
CA VAL A 352 4.27 -5.25 8.63
C VAL A 352 4.64 -6.67 9.03
N TYR A 353 3.98 -7.64 8.43
CA TYR A 353 4.29 -9.05 8.62
C TYR A 353 4.70 -9.70 7.30
N ASP A 354 5.94 -10.17 7.22
CA ASP A 354 6.50 -10.83 6.04
C ASP A 354 7.37 -12.01 6.44
N THR A 355 7.18 -13.16 5.78
CA THR A 355 7.96 -14.36 6.02
C THR A 355 8.65 -14.92 4.77
N TYR A 356 8.57 -14.21 3.65
CA TYR A 356 9.16 -14.67 2.39
C TYR A 356 10.69 -14.58 2.43
N ALA A 357 11.35 -15.71 2.52
CA ALA A 357 12.81 -15.79 2.64
C ALA A 357 13.41 -16.94 1.81
N PRO A 358 13.18 -16.96 0.47
CA PRO A 358 13.66 -18.06 -0.38
C PRO A 358 15.20 -18.13 -0.48
N SER A 359 15.88 -17.00 -0.36
CA SER A 359 17.33 -16.86 -0.45
C SER A 359 18.00 -16.99 0.92
N SER A 360 17.69 -16.10 1.86
CA SER A 360 18.32 -16.04 3.20
C SER A 360 17.94 -17.20 4.10
N LYS A 361 16.72 -17.76 3.93
CA LYS A 361 16.07 -18.72 4.86
C LYS A 361 15.86 -18.14 6.26
N GLN A 362 15.78 -16.82 6.36
CA GLN A 362 15.58 -16.08 7.61
C GLN A 362 14.37 -15.13 7.44
N PRO A 363 13.16 -15.62 7.76
CA PRO A 363 11.96 -14.78 7.72
C PRO A 363 12.11 -13.53 8.57
N VAL A 364 11.50 -12.43 8.12
CA VAL A 364 11.50 -11.17 8.84
C VAL A 364 10.48 -11.18 10.00
N ASP A 365 9.37 -11.92 9.86
CA ASP A 365 8.22 -11.88 10.79
C ASP A 365 7.67 -10.44 10.92
N TRP A 366 7.33 -10.01 12.13
CA TRP A 366 6.91 -8.63 12.37
C TRP A 366 8.10 -7.68 12.30
N THR A 367 7.96 -6.64 11.50
CA THR A 367 8.96 -5.57 11.39
C THR A 367 8.29 -4.21 11.33
N ILE A 368 9.09 -3.15 11.40
CA ILE A 368 8.64 -1.76 11.24
C ILE A 368 9.12 -1.28 9.89
N VAL A 369 8.21 -0.79 9.09
CA VAL A 369 8.49 -0.26 7.76
C VAL A 369 7.95 1.16 7.65
N GLY A 370 8.66 2.00 6.94
CA GLY A 370 8.27 3.34 6.51
C GLY A 370 8.46 3.48 5.01
N GLY A 371 8.66 4.71 4.59
CA GLY A 371 8.72 5.10 3.18
C GLY A 371 7.38 5.63 2.66
N THR A 372 7.41 6.36 1.56
CA THR A 372 6.18 6.82 0.91
C THR A 372 5.35 5.66 0.37
N SER A 373 5.94 4.46 0.29
CA SER A 373 5.26 3.17 0.08
C SER A 373 4.22 2.83 1.15
N ALA A 374 4.43 3.21 2.41
CA ALA A 374 3.41 3.04 3.44
C ALA A 374 2.22 3.97 3.22
N SER A 375 2.49 5.16 2.70
CA SER A 375 1.51 6.23 2.50
C SER A 375 0.59 5.97 1.32
N ALA A 376 1.12 5.57 0.17
CA ALA A 376 0.37 5.46 -1.09
C ALA A 376 -0.79 4.46 -1.01
N PRO A 377 -0.61 3.20 -0.58
CA PRO A 377 -1.70 2.23 -0.45
C PRO A 377 -2.69 2.60 0.66
N TYR A 378 -2.23 3.28 1.72
CA TYR A 378 -3.11 3.76 2.76
C TYR A 378 -4.07 4.82 2.22
N ILE A 379 -3.56 5.84 1.52
CA ILE A 379 -4.40 6.87 0.86
C ILE A 379 -5.34 6.24 -0.19
N GLY A 380 -4.84 5.30 -1.00
CA GLY A 380 -5.67 4.52 -1.92
C GLY A 380 -6.80 3.79 -1.21
N GLY A 381 -6.51 3.17 -0.08
CA GLY A 381 -7.49 2.52 0.77
C GLY A 381 -8.54 3.49 1.34
N LEU A 382 -8.19 4.75 1.62
CA LEU A 382 -9.16 5.78 2.05
C LEU A 382 -10.14 6.14 0.92
N PHE A 383 -9.69 6.28 -0.32
CA PHE A 383 -10.59 6.44 -1.48
C PHE A 383 -11.57 5.27 -1.59
N ALA A 384 -11.07 4.04 -1.47
CA ALA A 384 -11.92 2.85 -1.51
C ALA A 384 -12.92 2.82 -0.35
N ARG A 385 -12.51 3.21 0.86
CA ARG A 385 -13.33 3.23 2.06
C ARG A 385 -14.43 4.30 2.00
N ALA A 386 -14.12 5.49 1.49
CA ALA A 386 -15.07 6.59 1.36
C ALA A 386 -16.19 6.25 0.36
N GLY A 387 -15.85 5.51 -0.70
CA GLY A 387 -16.84 4.98 -1.65
C GLY A 387 -17.37 5.98 -2.69
N HIS A 388 -16.80 7.18 -2.78
CA HIS A 388 -17.19 8.21 -3.75
C HIS A 388 -16.48 8.05 -5.10
N LEU A 389 -16.08 6.85 -5.44
CA LEU A 389 -15.17 6.52 -6.54
C LEU A 389 -15.63 7.04 -7.91
N ALA A 390 -16.93 7.05 -8.20
CA ALA A 390 -17.44 7.52 -9.50
C ALA A 390 -17.11 9.00 -9.80
N SER A 391 -16.80 9.80 -8.78
CA SER A 391 -16.43 11.22 -8.90
C SER A 391 -14.93 11.47 -8.91
N VAL A 392 -14.10 10.44 -8.76
CA VAL A 392 -12.65 10.59 -8.70
C VAL A 392 -12.09 11.07 -10.03
N GLU A 393 -11.29 12.13 -9.98
CA GLU A 393 -10.62 12.77 -11.10
C GLU A 393 -9.13 13.04 -10.76
N GLY A 394 -8.39 12.00 -10.40
CA GLY A 394 -6.99 12.12 -9.97
C GLY A 394 -6.82 13.13 -8.82
N PRO A 395 -5.76 13.95 -8.81
CA PRO A 395 -5.50 14.89 -7.72
C PRO A 395 -6.55 16.00 -7.61
N ASN A 396 -7.32 16.29 -8.66
CA ASN A 396 -8.41 17.28 -8.60
C ASN A 396 -9.44 16.96 -7.53
N THR A 397 -9.67 15.67 -7.25
CA THR A 397 -10.58 15.22 -6.18
C THR A 397 -10.18 15.81 -4.84
N LEU A 398 -8.89 15.75 -4.51
CA LEU A 398 -8.35 16.27 -3.25
C LEU A 398 -8.33 17.80 -3.22
N TYR A 399 -7.92 18.44 -4.32
CA TYR A 399 -7.86 19.89 -4.39
C TYR A 399 -9.24 20.57 -4.42
N ALA A 400 -10.28 19.84 -4.81
CA ALA A 400 -11.66 20.32 -4.77
C ALA A 400 -12.35 20.09 -3.40
N ALA A 401 -11.75 19.28 -2.53
CA ALA A 401 -12.31 18.97 -1.21
C ALA A 401 -12.16 20.17 -0.25
N PRO A 402 -13.04 20.26 0.78
CA PRO A 402 -12.91 21.27 1.81
C PRO A 402 -11.57 21.15 2.55
N VAL A 403 -10.91 22.27 2.83
CA VAL A 403 -9.64 22.32 3.59
C VAL A 403 -9.78 21.65 4.98
N ALA A 404 -10.96 21.66 5.56
CA ALA A 404 -11.22 21.03 6.85
C ALA A 404 -11.12 19.50 6.83
N ASP A 405 -11.15 18.88 5.64
CA ASP A 405 -10.98 17.44 5.48
C ASP A 405 -9.50 17.02 5.50
N PHE A 406 -8.60 17.98 5.72
CA PHE A 406 -7.18 17.77 5.90
C PHE A 406 -6.68 18.42 7.18
N THR A 407 -5.63 17.84 7.75
CA THR A 407 -4.81 18.48 8.78
C THR A 407 -3.54 19.03 8.11
N ASP A 408 -3.40 20.33 8.07
CA ASP A 408 -2.26 21.03 7.49
C ASP A 408 -0.99 20.76 8.31
N VAL A 409 0.07 20.29 7.66
CA VAL A 409 1.36 20.00 8.27
C VAL A 409 2.29 21.18 8.05
N THR A 410 2.57 21.94 9.10
CA THR A 410 3.21 23.27 9.00
C THR A 410 4.65 23.31 9.52
N SER A 411 5.26 22.16 9.75
CA SER A 411 6.63 22.06 10.29
C SER A 411 7.38 20.85 9.74
N GLY A 412 8.71 20.94 9.76
CA GLY A 412 9.60 19.95 9.16
C GLY A 412 10.08 20.40 7.76
N ASN A 413 10.95 19.61 7.20
CA ASN A 413 11.49 19.76 5.86
C ASN A 413 11.88 18.38 5.32
N ASN A 414 12.16 18.30 4.03
CA ASN A 414 12.62 17.07 3.37
C ASN A 414 14.01 17.24 2.73
N GLU A 415 14.91 17.87 3.45
CA GLU A 415 16.27 18.19 3.01
C GLU A 415 17.28 17.05 3.30
N ALA A 416 16.90 15.79 3.13
CA ALA A 416 17.71 14.61 3.46
C ALA A 416 19.09 14.61 2.77
N PHE A 417 19.12 14.89 1.50
CA PHE A 417 20.32 14.80 0.67
C PHE A 417 20.80 16.16 0.15
N LEU A 418 19.88 17.09 -0.07
CA LEU A 418 20.17 18.41 -0.61
C LEU A 418 19.53 19.50 0.27
N ASN A 419 20.32 20.52 0.58
CA ASN A 419 19.84 21.67 1.34
C ASN A 419 19.16 22.70 0.43
N CYS A 420 17.94 23.04 0.72
CA CYS A 420 17.12 24.02 -0.03
C CYS A 420 17.78 25.41 -0.14
N ALA A 421 18.57 25.80 0.86
CA ALA A 421 19.28 27.07 0.83
C ALA A 421 20.39 27.13 -0.24
N ALA A 422 20.86 26.00 -0.73
CA ALA A 422 21.84 25.93 -1.81
C ALA A 422 21.24 26.25 -3.20
N TYR A 423 19.91 26.35 -3.31
CA TYR A 423 19.18 26.59 -4.55
C TYR A 423 18.45 27.94 -4.53
N PRO A 424 19.18 29.07 -4.66
CA PRO A 424 18.57 30.39 -4.65
C PRO A 424 17.66 30.54 -5.88
N GLY A 425 16.43 30.97 -5.66
CA GLY A 425 15.42 31.12 -6.70
C GLY A 425 14.36 30.01 -6.72
N ILE A 426 14.58 28.89 -6.06
CA ILE A 426 13.55 27.87 -5.86
C ILE A 426 12.64 28.29 -4.69
N SER A 427 11.35 28.02 -4.83
CA SER A 427 10.40 28.26 -3.76
C SER A 427 10.74 27.40 -2.53
N LYS A 428 10.90 28.02 -1.37
CA LYS A 428 11.11 27.28 -0.13
C LYS A 428 9.96 26.35 0.25
N LYS A 429 8.78 26.55 -0.33
CA LYS A 429 7.65 25.64 -0.18
C LYS A 429 7.91 24.25 -0.76
N LEU A 430 8.90 24.10 -1.63
CA LEU A 430 9.25 22.80 -2.22
C LEU A 430 10.08 21.91 -1.27
N CYS A 431 10.59 22.46 -0.19
CA CYS A 431 11.49 21.78 0.72
C CYS A 431 11.13 21.96 2.22
N ASN A 432 10.26 22.89 2.54
CA ASN A 432 9.84 23.17 3.91
C ASN A 432 8.33 23.12 4.03
N ALA A 433 7.85 22.40 5.01
CA ALA A 433 6.44 22.43 5.37
C ALA A 433 6.05 23.80 5.94
N GLY A 434 4.85 24.25 5.59
CA GLY A 434 4.33 25.55 5.99
C GLY A 434 2.82 25.66 5.69
N PRO A 435 2.18 26.78 6.10
CA PRO A 435 0.73 26.92 5.94
C PRO A 435 0.24 26.76 4.49
N GLY A 436 -0.80 25.96 4.34
CA GLY A 436 -1.36 25.56 3.05
C GLY A 436 -0.46 24.57 2.32
N TRP A 437 -0.65 24.44 1.01
CA TRP A 437 0.16 23.51 0.24
C TRP A 437 1.67 23.81 0.33
N ASP A 438 2.43 22.75 0.55
CA ASP A 438 3.89 22.71 0.40
C ASP A 438 4.33 21.39 -0.29
N GLY A 439 5.56 21.36 -0.80
CA GLY A 439 6.08 20.18 -1.50
C GLY A 439 6.17 18.95 -0.61
N PRO A 440 6.78 19.02 0.58
CA PRO A 440 6.95 17.86 1.46
C PRO A 440 5.67 17.13 1.83
N THR A 441 4.55 17.86 2.02
CA THR A 441 3.32 17.26 2.58
C THR A 441 2.06 17.49 1.77
N GLY A 442 2.17 18.16 0.61
CA GLY A 442 1.01 18.51 -0.21
C GLY A 442 0.04 19.43 0.51
N ILE A 443 -1.25 19.11 0.46
CA ILE A 443 -2.30 19.84 1.20
C ILE A 443 -2.43 19.39 2.65
N GLY A 444 -1.57 18.48 3.11
CA GLY A 444 -1.56 17.91 4.46
C GLY A 444 -1.91 16.43 4.51
N ILE A 445 -2.30 15.96 5.70
CA ILE A 445 -2.71 14.57 5.96
C ILE A 445 -4.24 14.47 6.09
N PRO A 446 -4.84 13.27 5.90
CA PRO A 446 -6.28 13.06 6.05
C PRO A 446 -6.83 13.54 7.40
N ASN A 447 -8.02 14.13 7.39
CA ASN A 447 -8.82 14.44 8.57
C ASN A 447 -10.24 13.89 8.38
N GLY A 448 -10.39 12.59 8.53
CA GLY A 448 -11.62 11.86 8.18
C GLY A 448 -11.61 11.36 6.73
N LEU A 449 -12.81 11.13 6.20
CA LEU A 449 -13.02 10.57 4.84
C LEU A 449 -13.60 11.57 3.85
N GLY A 450 -13.82 12.82 4.25
CA GLY A 450 -14.58 13.80 3.46
C GLY A 450 -13.91 14.18 2.14
N ALA A 451 -12.59 14.05 2.06
CA ALA A 451 -11.81 14.40 0.86
C ALA A 451 -11.71 13.28 -0.19
N PHE A 452 -12.17 12.08 0.09
CA PHE A 452 -11.88 10.87 -0.69
C PHE A 452 -13.08 10.29 -1.43
#